data_b309e55a247694ec7f4f25cdba798c54
#
_entry.id   b309e55a247694ec7f4f25cdba798c54
#
_cell.length_a   1.000
_cell.length_b   1.000
_cell.length_c   1.000
_cell.angle_alpha   90.00
_cell.angle_beta   90.00
_cell.angle_gamma   90.00
#
_symmetry.space_group_name_H-M   'P 1'
#
loop_
_entity.id
_entity.type
_entity.pdbx_description
1 polymer ?
#
loop_
_entity_poly.entity_id
_entity_poly.type
_entity_poly.pdbx_seq_one_letter_code
_entity_poly.pdbx_strand_id
1 'polypeptide(L)'
;MTLTKEQKESLMREALDEAEQGMAEGEAPIGCVLAVGGGNGPVVVARGHNRVNALGRKTAHAEMVTFESAGSRKGQPPALPLDAGEIVLVSTLEPCVMCLGAAMEAGVAQVLFGLNAPADNGTQRVKPPESPESRAPEIEGGCLPAESRVLFVRWLEGKKGTEQAKFVEQLLALTE
;
A
#
# COMPACT_ATOMS: atom_id res chain seq x y z
N MET A 1 15.22 -3.81 -9.48
CA MET A 1 14.90 -5.27 -9.57
C MET A 1 13.74 -5.48 -10.53
N THR A 2 13.86 -6.38 -11.49
CA THR A 2 12.73 -6.70 -12.38
C THR A 2 11.96 -7.89 -11.81
N LEU A 3 10.71 -7.67 -11.40
CA LEU A 3 9.84 -8.71 -10.86
C LEU A 3 9.14 -9.47 -12.00
N THR A 4 9.06 -10.80 -11.89
CA THR A 4 8.20 -11.59 -12.78
C THR A 4 6.73 -11.36 -12.42
N LYS A 5 5.81 -11.73 -13.30
CA LYS A 5 4.36 -11.66 -13.04
C LYS A 5 3.99 -12.45 -11.79
N GLU A 6 4.52 -13.65 -11.64
CA GLU A 6 4.25 -14.53 -10.50
C GLU A 6 4.73 -13.91 -9.18
N GLN A 7 5.89 -13.23 -9.19
CA GLN A 7 6.41 -12.53 -8.02
C GLN A 7 5.53 -11.33 -7.65
N LYS A 8 5.07 -10.53 -8.63
CA LYS A 8 4.14 -9.41 -8.40
C LYS A 8 2.82 -9.90 -7.80
N GLU A 9 2.23 -10.96 -8.37
CA GLU A 9 1.00 -11.53 -7.84
C GLU A 9 1.20 -12.13 -6.44
N SER A 10 2.33 -12.78 -6.17
CA SER A 10 2.64 -13.31 -4.84
C SER A 10 2.70 -12.21 -3.79
N LEU A 11 3.41 -11.10 -4.08
CA LEU A 11 3.48 -9.94 -3.19
C LEU A 11 2.10 -9.29 -2.99
N MET A 12 1.30 -9.20 -4.06
CA MET A 12 -0.07 -8.65 -3.97
C MET A 12 -0.97 -9.53 -3.10
N ARG A 13 -0.84 -10.86 -3.15
CA ARG A 13 -1.61 -11.75 -2.25
C ARG A 13 -1.27 -11.51 -0.78
N GLU A 14 0.00 -11.27 -0.44
CA GLU A 14 0.37 -10.89 0.92
C GLU A 14 -0.23 -9.54 1.35
N ALA A 15 -0.32 -8.57 0.43
CA ALA A 15 -1.01 -7.31 0.69
C ALA A 15 -2.54 -7.49 0.84
N LEU A 16 -3.15 -8.39 0.06
CA LEU A 16 -4.57 -8.75 0.19
C LEU A 16 -4.86 -9.44 1.54
N ASP A 17 -3.97 -10.31 2.01
CA ASP A 17 -4.10 -10.94 3.32
C ASP A 17 -4.08 -9.89 4.45
N GLU A 18 -3.21 -8.88 4.36
CA GLU A 18 -3.21 -7.73 5.28
C GLU A 18 -4.51 -6.93 5.19
N ALA A 19 -5.05 -6.70 3.99
CA ALA A 19 -6.32 -6.01 3.81
C ALA A 19 -7.49 -6.78 4.46
N GLU A 20 -7.51 -8.11 4.38
CA GLU A 20 -8.50 -8.96 5.06
C GLU A 20 -8.37 -8.88 6.59
N GLN A 21 -7.15 -8.84 7.12
CA GLN A 21 -6.92 -8.65 8.56
C GLN A 21 -7.47 -7.28 9.01
N GLY A 22 -7.14 -6.20 8.30
CA GLY A 22 -7.66 -4.87 8.59
C GLY A 22 -9.20 -4.83 8.53
N MET A 23 -9.81 -5.50 7.55
CA MET A 23 -11.26 -5.62 7.45
C MET A 23 -11.86 -6.34 8.66
N ALA A 24 -11.23 -7.41 9.14
CA ALA A 24 -11.68 -8.14 10.33
C ALA A 24 -11.58 -7.27 11.61
N GLU A 25 -10.63 -6.33 11.65
CA GLU A 25 -10.48 -5.33 12.72
C GLU A 25 -11.43 -4.12 12.56
N GLY A 26 -12.26 -4.07 11.53
CA GLY A 26 -13.23 -3.00 11.28
C GLY A 26 -12.70 -1.82 10.46
N GLU A 27 -11.51 -1.93 9.92
CA GLU A 27 -10.89 -0.93 9.04
C GLU A 27 -11.34 -1.07 7.58
N ALA A 28 -11.07 -0.04 6.77
CA ALA A 28 -11.19 -0.18 5.31
C ALA A 28 -10.18 -1.22 4.80
N PRO A 29 -10.56 -2.08 3.84
CA PRO A 29 -9.77 -3.24 3.43
C PRO A 29 -8.62 -2.84 2.50
N ILE A 30 -7.66 -2.11 3.05
CA ILE A 30 -6.44 -1.69 2.36
C ILE A 30 -5.27 -2.32 3.09
N GLY A 31 -4.48 -3.08 2.37
CA GLY A 31 -3.27 -3.74 2.87
C GLY A 31 -2.06 -3.38 2.04
N CYS A 32 -0.90 -3.43 2.66
CA CYS A 32 0.36 -3.05 2.04
C CYS A 32 1.51 -3.91 2.54
N VAL A 33 2.48 -4.19 1.66
CA VAL A 33 3.75 -4.81 2.01
C VAL A 33 4.92 -4.02 1.42
N LEU A 34 6.06 -4.06 2.13
CA LEU A 34 7.36 -3.64 1.60
C LEU A 34 8.21 -4.88 1.37
N ALA A 35 8.82 -4.96 0.21
CA ALA A 35 9.76 -6.00 -0.16
C ALA A 35 11.09 -5.41 -0.63
N VAL A 36 12.16 -6.16 -0.43
CA VAL A 36 13.50 -5.84 -0.94
C VAL A 36 14.01 -6.96 -1.82
N GLY A 37 14.89 -6.62 -2.76
CA GLY A 37 15.54 -7.60 -3.60
C GLY A 37 16.43 -8.56 -2.79
N GLY A 38 16.27 -9.86 -3.02
CA GLY A 38 17.12 -10.90 -2.44
C GLY A 38 17.68 -11.83 -3.53
N GLY A 39 18.66 -12.65 -3.19
CA GLY A 39 19.32 -13.54 -4.14
C GLY A 39 18.39 -14.54 -4.84
N ASN A 40 17.27 -14.90 -4.20
CA ASN A 40 16.27 -15.84 -4.72
C ASN A 40 14.92 -15.17 -5.04
N GLY A 41 14.88 -13.85 -5.19
CA GLY A 41 13.68 -13.08 -5.46
C GLY A 41 13.35 -12.04 -4.36
N PRO A 42 12.17 -11.39 -4.42
CA PRO A 42 11.79 -10.38 -3.44
C PRO A 42 11.51 -11.02 -2.08
N VAL A 43 11.93 -10.33 -1.01
CA VAL A 43 11.68 -10.73 0.38
C VAL A 43 10.85 -9.65 1.05
N VAL A 44 9.68 -10.02 1.59
CA VAL A 44 8.84 -9.10 2.36
C VAL A 44 9.50 -8.81 3.70
N VAL A 45 9.76 -7.53 3.97
CA VAL A 45 10.42 -7.04 5.19
C VAL A 45 9.47 -6.33 6.14
N ALA A 46 8.35 -5.83 5.64
CA ALA A 46 7.33 -5.20 6.45
C ALA A 46 5.95 -5.37 5.81
N ARG A 47 4.92 -5.33 6.64
CA ARG A 47 3.52 -5.43 6.22
C ARG A 47 2.63 -4.62 7.16
N GLY A 48 1.48 -4.22 6.67
CA GLY A 48 0.50 -3.48 7.44
C GLY A 48 -0.81 -3.28 6.67
N HIS A 49 -1.82 -2.91 7.39
CA HIS A 49 -3.13 -2.57 6.86
C HIS A 49 -3.59 -1.23 7.42
N ASN A 50 -4.66 -0.69 6.87
CA ASN A 50 -5.26 0.55 7.32
C ASN A 50 -5.64 0.46 8.82
N ARG A 51 -5.29 1.48 9.62
CA ARG A 51 -5.55 1.55 11.06
C ARG A 51 -6.10 2.91 11.50
N VAL A 52 -6.83 3.56 10.62
CA VAL A 52 -7.38 4.89 10.86
C VAL A 52 -8.31 4.91 12.07
N ASN A 53 -9.21 3.93 12.17
CA ASN A 53 -10.15 3.82 13.27
C ASN A 53 -9.46 3.40 14.57
N ALA A 54 -8.63 2.36 14.52
CA ALA A 54 -7.93 1.79 15.68
C ALA A 54 -6.99 2.81 16.34
N LEU A 55 -6.33 3.66 15.55
CA LEU A 55 -5.38 4.66 16.07
C LEU A 55 -5.98 6.07 16.20
N GLY A 56 -7.24 6.30 15.76
CA GLY A 56 -7.85 7.63 15.73
C GLY A 56 -7.04 8.65 14.90
N ARG A 57 -6.31 8.18 13.88
CA ARG A 57 -5.35 8.98 13.12
C ARG A 57 -5.60 8.83 11.62
N LYS A 58 -6.07 9.89 10.98
CA LYS A 58 -6.40 9.89 9.53
C LYS A 58 -5.22 9.54 8.62
N THR A 59 -4.00 9.71 9.09
CA THR A 59 -2.78 9.38 8.33
C THR A 59 -2.32 7.92 8.50
N ALA A 60 -3.03 7.11 9.30
CA ALA A 60 -2.70 5.70 9.51
C ALA A 60 -3.19 4.81 8.35
N HIS A 61 -2.84 5.20 7.11
CA HIS A 61 -3.06 4.40 5.92
C HIS A 61 -2.15 3.16 5.92
N ALA A 62 -2.52 2.14 5.19
CA ALA A 62 -1.80 0.87 5.12
C ALA A 62 -0.31 1.07 4.82
N GLU A 63 0.03 1.91 3.85
CA GLU A 63 1.39 2.21 3.45
C GLU A 63 2.18 2.87 4.58
N MET A 64 1.57 3.86 5.28
CA MET A 64 2.19 4.56 6.40
C MET A 64 2.45 3.62 7.58
N VAL A 65 1.47 2.77 7.90
CA VAL A 65 1.62 1.72 8.94
C VAL A 65 2.74 0.75 8.56
N THR A 66 2.84 0.39 7.28
CA THR A 66 3.89 -0.50 6.78
C THR A 66 5.28 0.15 6.89
N PHE A 67 5.44 1.42 6.53
CA PHE A 67 6.69 2.16 6.74
C PHE A 67 7.06 2.26 8.22
N GLU A 68 6.10 2.56 9.09
CA GLU A 68 6.32 2.58 10.54
C GLU A 68 6.76 1.22 11.08
N SER A 69 6.19 0.12 10.57
CA SER A 69 6.55 -1.24 10.99
C SER A 69 7.94 -1.66 10.50
N ALA A 70 8.39 -1.10 9.39
CA ALA A 70 9.72 -1.33 8.82
C ALA A 70 10.83 -0.58 9.56
N GLY A 71 10.48 0.46 10.32
CA GLY A 71 11.40 1.30 11.05
C GLY A 71 12.05 0.59 12.24
N SER A 72 13.04 1.25 12.81
CA SER A 72 13.73 0.78 14.02
C SER A 72 12.78 0.78 15.22
N ARG A 73 12.79 -0.30 15.99
CA ARG A 73 12.11 -0.41 17.29
C ARG A 73 13.15 -0.51 18.41
N LYS A 74 12.77 -0.06 19.62
CA LYS A 74 13.68 -0.09 20.77
C LYS A 74 14.27 -1.51 20.96
N GLY A 75 15.58 -1.62 20.83
CA GLY A 75 16.31 -2.89 20.98
C GLY A 75 16.32 -3.81 19.77
N GLN A 76 15.80 -3.37 18.63
CA GLN A 76 15.82 -4.13 17.36
C GLN A 76 16.32 -3.24 16.22
N PRO A 77 17.10 -3.78 15.26
CA PRO A 77 17.44 -3.05 14.05
C PRO A 77 16.19 -2.81 13.19
N PRO A 78 16.22 -1.82 12.28
CA PRO A 78 15.14 -1.64 11.32
C PRO A 78 15.02 -2.87 10.41
N ALA A 79 13.80 -3.25 10.09
CA ALA A 79 13.54 -4.30 9.09
C ALA A 79 13.92 -3.83 7.68
N LEU A 80 13.87 -2.51 7.44
CA LEU A 80 14.33 -1.86 6.21
C LEU A 80 15.51 -0.95 6.55
N PRO A 81 16.76 -1.41 6.36
CA PRO A 81 17.96 -0.57 6.52
C PRO A 81 17.97 0.59 5.53
N LEU A 82 18.60 1.72 5.91
CA LEU A 82 18.71 2.90 5.04
C LEU A 82 19.50 2.63 3.75
N ASP A 83 20.36 1.61 3.76
CA ASP A 83 21.13 1.12 2.62
C ASP A 83 20.51 -0.12 1.96
N ALA A 84 19.25 -0.41 2.27
CA ALA A 84 18.53 -1.48 1.59
C ALA A 84 18.59 -1.28 0.07
N GLY A 85 18.71 -2.37 -0.66
CA GLY A 85 18.70 -2.36 -2.12
C GLY A 85 17.38 -1.81 -2.69
N GLU A 86 17.01 -2.24 -3.87
CA GLU A 86 15.75 -1.78 -4.48
C GLU A 86 14.53 -2.19 -3.64
N ILE A 87 13.82 -1.18 -3.16
CA ILE A 87 12.61 -1.32 -2.34
C ILE A 87 11.39 -1.34 -3.25
N VAL A 88 10.48 -2.29 -3.03
CA VAL A 88 9.18 -2.37 -3.70
C VAL A 88 8.08 -2.18 -2.68
N LEU A 89 7.18 -1.23 -2.94
CA LEU A 89 5.94 -1.04 -2.21
C LEU A 89 4.80 -1.71 -2.98
N VAL A 90 4.01 -2.53 -2.33
CA VAL A 90 2.82 -3.18 -2.93
C VAL A 90 1.60 -2.85 -2.08
N SER A 91 0.61 -2.20 -2.68
CA SER A 91 -0.64 -1.82 -2.00
C SER A 91 -1.86 -2.35 -2.75
N THR A 92 -2.89 -2.79 -2.03
CA THR A 92 -4.13 -3.27 -2.66
C THR A 92 -4.93 -2.16 -3.32
N LEU A 93 -4.71 -0.89 -2.94
CA LEU A 93 -5.30 0.30 -3.52
C LEU A 93 -4.21 1.26 -4.03
N GLU A 94 -4.49 2.00 -5.10
CA GLU A 94 -3.61 3.04 -5.62
C GLU A 94 -3.24 4.05 -4.53
N PRO A 95 -1.94 4.30 -4.25
CA PRO A 95 -1.52 5.18 -3.19
C PRO A 95 -2.00 6.62 -3.36
N CYS A 96 -2.49 7.22 -2.27
CA CYS A 96 -2.85 8.64 -2.23
C CYS A 96 -1.60 9.55 -2.24
N VAL A 97 -1.83 10.87 -2.30
CA VAL A 97 -0.73 11.87 -2.37
C VAL A 97 0.23 11.77 -1.19
N MET A 98 -0.25 11.48 0.02
CA MET A 98 0.57 11.32 1.22
C MET A 98 1.45 10.07 1.12
N CYS A 99 0.85 8.93 0.79
CA CYS A 99 1.54 7.64 0.75
C CYS A 99 2.58 7.58 -0.37
N LEU A 100 2.25 8.14 -1.54
CA LEU A 100 3.20 8.21 -2.64
C LEU A 100 4.36 9.17 -2.34
N GLY A 101 4.08 10.31 -1.69
CA GLY A 101 5.13 11.21 -1.21
C GLY A 101 6.08 10.52 -0.23
N ALA A 102 5.53 9.78 0.74
CA ALA A 102 6.32 8.99 1.68
C ALA A 102 7.17 7.91 0.97
N ALA A 103 6.62 7.25 -0.06
CA ALA A 103 7.37 6.27 -0.86
C ALA A 103 8.55 6.91 -1.60
N MET A 104 8.39 8.13 -2.14
CA MET A 104 9.46 8.90 -2.78
C MET A 104 10.58 9.24 -1.79
N GLU A 105 10.22 9.77 -0.60
CA GLU A 105 11.17 10.10 0.46
C GLU A 105 11.88 8.87 1.03
N ALA A 106 11.19 7.73 1.11
CA ALA A 106 11.77 6.46 1.52
C ALA A 106 12.66 5.80 0.45
N GLY A 107 12.79 6.41 -0.73
CA GLY A 107 13.60 5.89 -1.82
C GLY A 107 13.05 4.60 -2.45
N VAL A 108 11.74 4.39 -2.38
CA VAL A 108 11.08 3.25 -3.04
C VAL A 108 11.37 3.27 -4.53
N ALA A 109 11.84 2.15 -5.07
CA ALA A 109 12.19 2.02 -6.47
C ALA A 109 10.98 1.69 -7.36
N GLN A 110 10.04 0.91 -6.82
CA GLN A 110 8.88 0.45 -7.56
C GLN A 110 7.63 0.47 -6.66
N VAL A 111 6.52 0.95 -7.19
CA VAL A 111 5.19 0.90 -6.55
C VAL A 111 4.28 0.05 -7.42
N LEU A 112 3.76 -1.04 -6.84
CA LEU A 112 2.74 -1.88 -7.45
C LEU A 112 1.42 -1.65 -6.71
N PHE A 113 0.31 -1.56 -7.44
CA PHE A 113 -0.99 -1.49 -6.78
C PHE A 113 -2.07 -2.32 -7.49
N GLY A 114 -3.10 -2.69 -6.73
CA GLY A 114 -4.22 -3.48 -7.21
C GLY A 114 -5.26 -2.63 -7.93
N LEU A 115 -6.17 -2.03 -7.17
CA LEU A 115 -7.29 -1.25 -7.67
C LEU A 115 -6.90 0.22 -7.84
N ASN A 116 -7.31 0.84 -8.96
CA ASN A 116 -7.18 2.28 -9.16
C ASN A 116 -8.03 3.07 -8.16
N ALA A 117 -7.57 4.27 -7.76
CA ALA A 117 -8.31 5.23 -6.93
C ALA A 117 -8.48 6.58 -7.66
N PRO A 118 -9.31 6.69 -8.72
CA PRO A 118 -9.32 7.86 -9.62
C PRO A 118 -9.57 9.20 -8.91
N ALA A 119 -10.34 9.19 -7.82
CA ALA A 119 -10.65 10.41 -7.06
C ALA A 119 -9.55 10.83 -6.09
N ASP A 120 -8.73 9.87 -5.59
CA ASP A 120 -7.78 10.11 -4.49
C ASP A 120 -6.32 9.71 -4.82
N ASN A 121 -6.01 9.36 -6.05
CA ASN A 121 -4.68 8.90 -6.41
C ASN A 121 -3.58 9.97 -6.22
N GLY A 122 -2.41 9.51 -5.82
CA GLY A 122 -1.18 10.29 -5.81
C GLY A 122 -0.38 10.16 -7.12
N THR A 123 -0.57 9.07 -7.86
CA THR A 123 0.28 8.68 -9.00
C THR A 123 0.30 9.70 -10.14
N GLN A 124 -0.77 10.46 -10.27
CA GLN A 124 -0.92 11.51 -11.30
C GLN A 124 -0.75 12.92 -10.72
N ARG A 125 -0.62 13.10 -9.40
CA ARG A 125 -0.66 14.40 -8.72
C ARG A 125 0.63 14.75 -7.99
N VAL A 126 1.42 13.75 -7.59
CA VAL A 126 2.68 13.96 -6.85
C VAL A 126 3.85 13.87 -7.82
N LYS A 127 4.74 14.87 -7.73
CA LYS A 127 6.04 14.86 -8.41
C LYS A 127 7.14 14.74 -7.35
N PRO A 128 8.25 14.03 -7.63
CA PRO A 128 9.36 13.96 -6.70
C PRO A 128 9.95 15.36 -6.50
N PRO A 129 10.37 15.71 -5.27
CA PRO A 129 11.13 16.91 -5.03
C PRO A 129 12.51 16.85 -5.74
N GLU A 130 13.11 18.01 -5.98
CA GLU A 130 14.46 18.11 -6.57
C GLU A 130 15.57 17.81 -5.54
N SER A 131 15.29 16.90 -4.62
CA SER A 131 16.27 16.45 -3.59
C SER A 131 16.98 15.19 -4.09
N PRO A 132 18.29 15.05 -3.88
CA PRO A 132 19.01 13.84 -4.25
C PRO A 132 18.57 12.60 -3.45
N GLU A 133 17.88 12.79 -2.33
CA GLU A 133 17.39 11.72 -1.46
C GLU A 133 16.05 11.15 -1.93
N SER A 134 15.27 11.94 -2.68
CA SER A 134 13.97 11.54 -3.21
C SER A 134 14.08 11.12 -4.67
N ARG A 135 13.29 10.11 -5.03
CA ARG A 135 13.18 9.67 -6.43
C ARG A 135 11.74 9.30 -6.78
N ALA A 136 11.38 9.46 -8.06
CA ALA A 136 10.15 8.90 -8.58
C ALA A 136 10.28 7.37 -8.65
N PRO A 137 9.37 6.61 -8.03
CA PRO A 137 9.30 5.16 -8.24
C PRO A 137 8.78 4.84 -9.64
N GLU A 138 9.15 3.67 -10.15
CA GLU A 138 8.41 3.06 -11.26
C GLU A 138 7.03 2.63 -10.75
N ILE A 139 5.96 3.02 -11.44
CA ILE A 139 4.58 2.79 -10.99
C ILE A 139 3.87 1.84 -11.92
N GLU A 140 3.30 0.77 -11.37
CA GLU A 140 2.52 -0.21 -12.12
C GLU A 140 1.24 -0.55 -11.36
N GLY A 141 0.08 -0.32 -12.00
CA GLY A 141 -1.24 -0.64 -11.46
C GLY A 141 -1.86 -1.89 -12.09
N GLY A 142 -2.97 -2.34 -11.51
CA GLY A 142 -3.74 -3.44 -12.07
C GLY A 142 -3.20 -4.84 -11.72
N CYS A 143 -2.49 -4.98 -10.61
CA CYS A 143 -2.07 -6.28 -10.09
C CYS A 143 -3.20 -6.88 -9.23
N LEU A 144 -3.89 -7.92 -9.73
CA LEU A 144 -5.04 -8.57 -9.08
C LEU A 144 -6.16 -7.56 -8.67
N PRO A 145 -6.61 -6.67 -9.58
CA PRO A 145 -7.55 -5.60 -9.21
C PRO A 145 -8.93 -6.12 -8.83
N ALA A 146 -9.35 -7.25 -9.39
CA ALA A 146 -10.64 -7.88 -9.08
C ALA A 146 -10.69 -8.36 -7.63
N GLU A 147 -9.62 -8.95 -7.13
CA GLU A 147 -9.48 -9.41 -5.74
C GLU A 147 -9.53 -8.22 -4.78
N SER A 148 -8.81 -7.14 -5.06
CA SER A 148 -8.88 -5.90 -4.28
C SER A 148 -10.30 -5.34 -4.27
N ARG A 149 -10.97 -5.28 -5.43
CA ARG A 149 -12.34 -4.76 -5.55
C ARG A 149 -13.35 -5.58 -4.74
N VAL A 150 -13.22 -6.92 -4.74
CA VAL A 150 -14.10 -7.81 -3.97
C VAL A 150 -14.04 -7.51 -2.47
N LEU A 151 -12.87 -7.17 -1.92
CA LEU A 151 -12.74 -6.80 -0.50
C LEU A 151 -13.54 -5.53 -0.18
N PHE A 152 -13.49 -4.52 -1.03
CA PHE A 152 -14.28 -3.29 -0.85
C PHE A 152 -15.80 -3.55 -0.96
N VAL A 153 -16.23 -4.40 -1.89
CA VAL A 153 -17.65 -4.79 -2.01
C VAL A 153 -18.12 -5.48 -0.74
N ARG A 154 -17.38 -6.47 -0.23
CA ARG A 154 -17.69 -7.18 1.02
C ARG A 154 -17.72 -6.24 2.23
N TRP A 155 -16.75 -5.36 2.32
CA TRP A 155 -16.68 -4.39 3.42
C TRP A 155 -17.88 -3.43 3.42
N LEU A 156 -18.29 -2.97 2.22
CA LEU A 156 -19.41 -2.05 2.07
C LEU A 156 -20.76 -2.65 2.51
N GLU A 157 -20.96 -3.96 2.36
CA GLU A 157 -22.21 -4.64 2.78
C GLU A 157 -22.50 -4.38 4.26
N GLY A 158 -21.48 -4.37 5.12
CA GLY A 158 -21.62 -4.12 6.56
C GLY A 158 -21.59 -2.63 6.97
N LYS A 159 -21.37 -1.71 6.03
CA LYS A 159 -21.06 -0.28 6.32
C LYS A 159 -21.96 0.72 5.58
N LYS A 160 -22.94 0.26 4.79
CA LYS A 160 -23.85 1.13 4.02
C LYS A 160 -24.47 2.21 4.89
N GLY A 161 -24.46 3.44 4.39
CA GLY A 161 -25.02 4.61 5.06
C GLY A 161 -24.11 5.26 6.11
N THR A 162 -22.90 4.79 6.31
CA THR A 162 -21.90 5.46 7.16
C THR A 162 -21.07 6.47 6.37
N GLU A 163 -20.47 7.44 7.06
CA GLU A 163 -19.53 8.39 6.41
C GLU A 163 -18.34 7.67 5.76
N GLN A 164 -17.86 6.60 6.36
CA GLN A 164 -16.77 5.79 5.82
C GLN A 164 -17.15 5.07 4.52
N ALA A 165 -18.44 4.72 4.37
CA ALA A 165 -18.94 4.06 3.16
C ALA A 165 -18.89 4.97 1.93
N LYS A 166 -19.02 6.29 2.08
CA LYS A 166 -19.05 7.23 0.96
C LYS A 166 -17.82 7.16 0.06
N PHE A 167 -16.63 7.05 0.67
CA PHE A 167 -15.39 6.89 -0.08
C PHE A 167 -15.42 5.59 -0.90
N VAL A 168 -15.82 4.48 -0.29
CA VAL A 168 -15.85 3.16 -0.95
C VAL A 168 -16.94 3.12 -2.02
N GLU A 169 -18.11 3.70 -1.78
CA GLU A 169 -19.18 3.83 -2.78
C GLU A 169 -18.69 4.58 -4.01
N GLN A 170 -18.01 5.72 -3.82
CA GLN A 170 -17.42 6.49 -4.90
C GLN A 170 -16.31 5.71 -5.63
N LEU A 171 -15.43 5.04 -4.89
CA LEU A 171 -14.36 4.21 -5.45
C LEU A 171 -14.93 3.12 -6.36
N LEU A 172 -15.92 2.35 -5.87
CA LEU A 172 -16.53 1.27 -6.62
C LEU A 172 -17.30 1.76 -7.86
N ALA A 173 -17.92 2.93 -7.80
CA ALA A 173 -18.59 3.55 -8.95
C ALA A 173 -17.63 4.04 -10.05
N LEU A 174 -16.39 4.40 -9.68
CA LEU A 174 -15.36 4.89 -10.62
C LEU A 174 -14.45 3.79 -11.17
N THR A 175 -14.59 2.56 -10.67
CA THR A 175 -13.72 1.42 -11.02
C THR A 175 -14.50 0.23 -11.60
N GLU A 176 -15.68 0.48 -12.15
CA GLU A 176 -16.48 -0.51 -12.87
C GLU A 176 -15.85 -0.95 -14.20
#